data_6ebc3d7ceec926dc0841ee403f3e4907
#
_entry.id   6ebc3d7ceec926dc0841ee403f3e4907
#
_cell.length_a   1.000
_cell.length_b   1.000
_cell.length_c   1.000
_cell.angle_alpha   90.00
_cell.angle_beta   90.00
_cell.angle_gamma   90.00
#
_symmetry.space_group_name_H-M   'P 1'
#
loop_
_entity.id
_entity.type
_entity.pdbx_description
1 polymer ?
#
loop_
_entity_poly.entity_id
_entity_poly.type
_entity_poly.pdbx_seq_one_letter_code
_entity_poly.pdbx_strand_id
1 'polypeptide(L)' 'SDVCSSDLYVRSGEVKIEQLVAREKITKIIRYVQAHGSDKGLTVIKAALGDDVSYADIRLVLAAGIK' A
#
# COMPACT_ATOMS: atom_id res chain seq x y z
N SER A 1 -17.99 14.87 -7.14
CA SER A 1 -18.21 14.31 -5.98
C SER A 1 -17.02 14.10 -5.18
N ASP A 2 -16.28 13.35 -5.55
CA ASP A 2 -15.13 13.08 -4.97
C ASP A 2 -14.37 14.26 -4.55
N VAL A 3 -14.59 15.30 -5.13
CA VAL A 3 -13.90 16.51 -4.81
C VAL A 3 -14.01 16.87 -3.36
N CYS A 4 -15.16 16.73 -2.82
CA CYS A 4 -15.34 17.10 -1.44
C CYS A 4 -14.48 16.29 -0.51
N SER A 5 -14.32 15.03 -0.82
CA SER A 5 -13.54 14.20 0.03
C SER A 5 -12.10 14.64 0.09
N SER A 6 -11.60 15.08 -1.01
CA SER A 6 -10.23 15.51 -1.05
C SER A 6 -9.94 16.61 -0.07
N ASP A 7 -10.85 17.52 0.06
CA ASP A 7 -10.64 18.64 0.94
C ASP A 7 -10.44 18.18 2.37
N LEU A 8 -11.18 17.20 2.78
CA LEU A 8 -11.09 16.73 4.13
C LEU A 8 -9.72 16.17 4.43
N TYR A 9 -9.18 15.46 3.50
CA TYR A 9 -7.88 14.86 3.72
C TYR A 9 -6.80 15.89 3.79
N VAL A 10 -6.90 16.89 2.97
CA VAL A 10 -5.92 17.94 2.98
C VAL A 10 -5.86 18.58 4.34
N ARG A 11 -7.01 18.80 4.95
CA ARG A 11 -7.02 19.45 6.23
C ARG A 11 -6.37 18.63 7.30
N SER A 12 -6.50 17.31 7.22
CA SER A 12 -5.89 16.48 8.24
C SER A 12 -4.39 16.41 8.07
N GLY A 13 -3.89 16.85 6.95
CA GLY A 13 -2.45 16.84 6.75
C GLY A 13 -1.88 15.49 6.44
N GLU A 14 -2.72 14.53 6.19
CA GLU A 14 -2.25 13.19 5.91
C GLU A 14 -1.91 13.04 4.45
N VAL A 15 -0.85 12.31 4.18
CA VAL A 15 -0.43 12.03 2.82
C VAL A 15 -1.05 10.72 2.39
N LYS A 16 -1.66 10.73 1.20
CA LYS A 16 -2.24 9.50 0.69
C LYS A 16 -1.15 8.57 0.22
N ILE A 17 -1.28 7.32 0.58
CA ILE A 17 -0.28 6.35 0.18
C ILE A 17 -0.18 6.26 -1.33
N GLU A 18 -1.25 6.55 -2.04
CA GLU A 18 -1.23 6.49 -3.49
C GLU A 18 -0.27 7.48 -4.10
N GLN A 19 0.06 8.53 -3.36
CA GLN A 19 1.04 9.49 -3.85
C GLN A 19 2.46 8.98 -3.64
N LEU A 20 2.64 8.05 -2.73
CA LEU A 20 3.95 7.50 -2.43
C LEU A 20 4.19 6.21 -3.18
N VAL A 21 3.15 5.44 -3.40
CA VAL A 21 3.26 4.14 -4.03
C VAL A 21 2.24 4.06 -5.17
N ALA A 22 2.66 3.53 -6.29
CA ALA A 22 1.76 3.40 -7.42
C ALA A 22 0.59 2.51 -7.05
N ARG A 23 -0.59 2.87 -7.56
CA ARG A 23 -1.79 2.11 -7.26
C ARG A 23 -1.64 0.65 -7.63
N GLU A 24 -1.02 0.39 -8.77
CA GLU A 24 -0.83 -0.98 -9.20
C GLU A 24 -0.05 -1.77 -8.17
N LYS A 25 0.97 -1.15 -7.63
CA LYS A 25 1.79 -1.82 -6.63
C LYS A 25 1.01 -2.06 -5.35
N ILE A 26 0.22 -1.08 -4.96
CA ILE A 26 -0.61 -1.22 -3.78
C ILE A 26 -1.56 -2.41 -3.95
N THR A 27 -2.19 -2.49 -5.11
CA THR A 27 -3.13 -3.58 -5.38
C THR A 27 -2.42 -4.92 -5.30
N LYS A 28 -1.25 -5.03 -5.90
CA LYS A 28 -0.51 -6.28 -5.88
C LYS A 28 -0.21 -6.71 -4.46
N ILE A 29 0.25 -5.77 -3.66
CA ILE A 29 0.60 -6.08 -2.28
C ILE A 29 -0.63 -6.51 -1.50
N ILE A 30 -1.72 -5.79 -1.66
CA ILE A 30 -2.95 -6.10 -0.95
C ILE A 30 -3.44 -7.50 -1.33
N ARG A 31 -3.46 -7.79 -2.61
CA ARG A 31 -3.96 -9.09 -3.05
C ARG A 31 -3.12 -10.22 -2.48
N TYR A 32 -1.82 -10.04 -2.47
CA TYR A 32 -0.96 -11.05 -1.90
C TYR A 32 -1.23 -11.23 -0.41
N VAL A 33 -1.33 -10.14 0.30
CA VAL A 33 -1.54 -10.20 1.74
C VAL A 33 -2.88 -10.84 2.06
N GLN A 34 -3.91 -10.53 1.29
CA GLN A 34 -5.21 -11.12 1.54
C GLN A 34 -5.21 -12.62 1.28
N ALA A 35 -4.41 -13.06 0.35
CA ALA A 35 -4.36 -14.48 0.02
C ALA A 35 -3.45 -15.24 0.96
N HIS A 36 -2.33 -14.64 1.31
CA HIS A 36 -1.29 -15.35 2.08
C HIS A 36 -1.01 -14.76 3.44
N GLY A 37 -1.40 -13.52 3.66
CA GLY A 37 -1.12 -12.85 4.91
C GLY A 37 0.23 -12.18 4.92
N SER A 38 0.48 -11.41 5.95
CA SER A 38 1.73 -10.68 6.07
C SER A 38 2.59 -11.19 7.23
N ASP A 39 2.19 -12.29 7.83
CA ASP A 39 2.92 -12.81 8.99
C ASP A 39 4.33 -13.23 8.64
N LYS A 40 4.53 -13.64 7.41
CA LYS A 40 5.82 -14.19 7.02
C LYS A 40 6.89 -13.14 6.83
N GLY A 41 6.50 -11.87 6.82
CA GLY A 41 7.48 -10.82 6.73
C GLY A 41 7.61 -10.24 5.35
N LEU A 42 8.34 -9.13 5.28
CA LEU A 42 8.47 -8.41 4.02
C LEU A 42 9.26 -9.19 2.99
N THR A 43 10.25 -9.93 3.44
CA THR A 43 11.10 -10.67 2.53
C THR A 43 10.28 -11.63 1.68
N VAL A 44 9.35 -12.32 2.30
CA VAL A 44 8.52 -13.28 1.58
C VAL A 44 7.65 -12.56 0.56
N ILE A 45 7.05 -11.46 0.97
CA ILE A 45 6.19 -10.71 0.08
C ILE A 45 7.00 -10.16 -1.09
N LYS A 46 8.18 -9.63 -0.79
CA LYS A 46 9.03 -9.07 -1.83
C LYS A 46 9.43 -10.16 -2.83
N ALA A 47 9.80 -11.31 -2.32
CA ALA A 47 10.20 -12.41 -3.19
C ALA A 47 9.05 -12.86 -4.08
N ALA A 48 7.85 -12.88 -3.53
CA ALA A 48 6.68 -13.31 -4.29
C ALA A 48 6.31 -12.30 -5.37
N LEU A 49 6.41 -11.02 -5.04
CA LEU A 49 6.03 -9.97 -5.98
C LEU A 49 7.16 -9.58 -6.91
N GLY A 50 8.39 -9.88 -6.52
CA GLY A 50 9.54 -9.61 -7.37
C GLY A 50 9.90 -8.13 -7.40
N ASP A 51 10.46 -7.70 -8.50
CA ASP A 51 10.90 -6.32 -8.62
C ASP A 51 9.76 -5.35 -8.86
N ASP A 52 8.55 -5.86 -8.99
CA ASP A 52 7.41 -4.99 -9.21
C ASP A 52 7.22 -4.01 -8.06
N VAL A 53 7.61 -4.42 -6.86
CA VAL A 53 7.50 -3.56 -5.69
C VAL A 53 8.81 -3.62 -4.92
N SER A 54 9.00 -2.66 -4.04
CA SER A 54 10.19 -2.65 -3.20
C SER A 54 9.78 -2.83 -1.75
N TYR A 55 10.77 -3.05 -0.89
CA TYR A 55 10.48 -3.19 0.53
C TYR A 55 9.75 -1.96 1.06
N ALA A 56 10.16 -0.78 0.60
CA ALA A 56 9.51 0.44 1.05
C ALA A 56 8.04 0.45 0.66
N ASP A 57 7.74 0.00 -0.55
CA ASP A 57 6.36 -0.03 -1.00
C ASP A 57 5.53 -0.95 -0.12
N ILE A 58 6.06 -2.13 0.17
CA ILE A 58 5.36 -3.09 0.99
C ILE A 58 5.13 -2.53 2.39
N ARG A 59 6.17 -1.94 2.96
CA ARG A 59 6.06 -1.38 4.30
C ARG A 59 5.01 -0.28 4.36
N LEU A 60 5.00 0.58 3.35
CA LEU A 60 4.03 1.68 3.33
C LEU A 60 2.60 1.15 3.28
N VAL A 61 2.37 0.16 2.44
CA VAL A 61 1.03 -0.40 2.31
C VAL A 61 0.59 -1.03 3.63
N LEU A 62 1.47 -1.80 4.24
CA LEU A 62 1.13 -2.45 5.49
C LEU A 62 0.95 -1.44 6.61
N ALA A 63 1.79 -0.43 6.64
CA ALA A 63 1.69 0.59 7.67
C ALA A 63 0.41 1.39 7.55
N ALA A 64 -0.06 1.57 6.33
CA ALA A 64 -1.30 2.29 6.10
C ALA A 64 -2.52 1.48 6.54
N GLY A 65 -2.32 0.20 6.80
CA GLY A 65 -3.43 -0.64 7.24
C GLY A 65 -4.40 -0.99 6.14
N ILE A 66 -3.94 -0.94 4.91
CA ILE A 66 -4.79 -1.29 3.78
C ILE A 66 -4.88 -2.80 3.69
N LYS A 67 -6.09 -3.29 3.49
CA LYS A 67 -6.31 -4.73 3.41
C LYS A 67 -7.16 -5.11 2.24
#